data_8c8c98d31c0487ef382a9b44e3dcb357
#
_entry.id   8c8c98d31c0487ef382a9b44e3dcb357
#
_cell.length_a   1.000
_cell.length_b   1.000
_cell.length_c   1.000
_cell.angle_alpha   90.00
_cell.angle_beta   90.00
_cell.angle_gamma   90.00
#
_symmetry.space_group_name_H-M   'P 1'
#
loop_
_entity.id
_entity.type
_entity.pdbx_description
1 polymer ?
#
loop_
_entity_poly.entity_id
_entity_poly.type
_entity_poly.pdbx_seq_one_letter_code
_entity_poly.pdbx_strand_id
1 'polypeptide(L)'
;FITLLENHPWFEVVLVAASGRSAGKLYDEAVDGRWKMTAPMPEFVKKMTVYDMDKDFDEIVSKVDFVFCAVNMPKDEIKVLEEKYAKAEVPVVSNNSANRWTPDVPMVVPEINPEHLEVIEAPKKRLGTTRGFICVKPNCSIQSYTPALTALKEFGPKLVVATTYQAISGAGKTFEQWPEMVGNIIPYI
;
A
#
# COMPACT_ATOMS: atom_id res chain seq x y z
N PHE A 1 -1.01 0.76 8.11
CA PHE A 1 -1.45 2.15 7.97
C PHE A 1 -2.24 2.62 9.20
N ILE A 2 -3.36 2.00 9.55
CA ILE A 2 -4.27 2.47 10.61
C ILE A 2 -3.55 2.82 11.92
N THR A 3 -2.70 1.92 12.43
CA THR A 3 -1.92 2.16 13.66
C THR A 3 -0.91 3.29 13.54
N LEU A 4 -0.36 3.51 12.35
CA LEU A 4 0.61 4.59 12.09
C LEU A 4 -0.06 5.95 11.90
N LEU A 5 -1.34 5.95 11.59
CA LEU A 5 -2.14 7.16 11.41
C LEU A 5 -2.88 7.58 12.68
N GLU A 6 -2.83 6.76 13.74
CA GLU A 6 -3.41 7.12 15.03
C GLU A 6 -2.67 8.34 15.61
N ASN A 7 -3.39 9.43 15.85
CA ASN A 7 -2.84 10.70 16.34
C ASN A 7 -1.72 11.27 15.43
N HIS A 8 -1.76 10.98 14.13
CA HIS A 8 -0.76 11.51 13.20
C HIS A 8 -0.89 13.04 13.09
N PRO A 9 0.23 13.82 13.15
CA PRO A 9 0.18 15.27 13.25
C PRO A 9 -0.34 15.98 11.98
N TRP A 10 -0.33 15.30 10.82
CA TRP A 10 -0.68 15.89 9.53
C TRP A 10 -1.84 15.19 8.82
N PHE A 11 -2.13 13.94 9.15
CA PHE A 11 -3.12 13.15 8.43
C PHE A 11 -4.19 12.60 9.38
N GLU A 12 -5.42 12.67 8.93
CA GLU A 12 -6.58 12.09 9.58
C GLU A 12 -7.17 11.00 8.68
N VAL A 13 -7.53 9.87 9.26
CA VAL A 13 -8.28 8.83 8.55
C VAL A 13 -9.75 9.19 8.56
N VAL A 14 -10.24 9.72 7.45
CA VAL A 14 -11.64 10.17 7.33
C VAL A 14 -12.60 9.05 6.94
N LEU A 15 -12.10 8.01 6.26
CA LEU A 15 -12.88 6.82 5.89
C LEU A 15 -11.99 5.62 5.63
N VAL A 16 -12.63 4.46 5.62
CA VAL A 16 -12.04 3.18 5.20
C VAL A 16 -12.90 2.57 4.09
N ALA A 17 -12.26 2.01 3.06
CA ALA A 17 -12.96 1.39 1.94
C ALA A 17 -12.41 0.00 1.65
N ALA A 18 -13.27 -0.89 1.18
CA ALA A 18 -12.90 -2.23 0.79
C ALA A 18 -13.81 -2.74 -0.35
N SER A 19 -13.63 -4.01 -0.74
CA SER A 19 -14.55 -4.66 -1.68
C SER A 19 -15.96 -4.79 -1.10
N GLY A 20 -16.95 -4.96 -1.95
CA GLY A 20 -18.36 -5.09 -1.58
C GLY A 20 -18.67 -6.18 -0.53
N ARG A 21 -17.75 -7.13 -0.30
CA ARG A 21 -17.91 -8.15 0.78
C ARG A 21 -17.84 -7.57 2.19
N SER A 22 -17.10 -6.50 2.37
CA SER A 22 -16.91 -5.84 3.67
C SER A 22 -17.66 -4.52 3.76
N ALA A 23 -18.15 -3.99 2.67
CA ALA A 23 -18.87 -2.71 2.60
C ALA A 23 -20.15 -2.74 3.45
N GLY A 24 -20.46 -1.61 4.06
CA GLY A 24 -21.63 -1.41 4.92
C GLY A 24 -21.51 -1.95 6.35
N LYS A 25 -20.42 -2.66 6.67
CA LYS A 25 -20.10 -3.14 8.02
C LYS A 25 -19.29 -2.10 8.78
N LEU A 26 -19.32 -2.17 10.11
CA LEU A 26 -18.32 -1.47 10.91
C LEU A 26 -16.94 -2.08 10.68
N TYR A 27 -15.90 -1.29 10.82
CA TYR A 27 -14.53 -1.74 10.50
C TYR A 27 -14.10 -2.93 11.37
N ASP A 28 -14.40 -2.92 12.67
CA ASP A 28 -14.12 -4.03 13.58
C ASP A 28 -14.84 -5.32 13.16
N GLU A 29 -16.10 -5.23 12.78
CA GLU A 29 -16.88 -6.36 12.23
C GLU A 29 -16.32 -6.83 10.88
N ALA A 30 -15.93 -5.90 10.00
CA ALA A 30 -15.35 -6.22 8.70
C ALA A 30 -13.99 -6.92 8.82
N VAL A 31 -13.22 -6.60 9.85
CA VAL A 31 -11.92 -7.23 10.14
C VAL A 31 -12.10 -8.59 10.82
N ASP A 32 -13.08 -8.76 11.68
CA ASP A 32 -13.51 -9.99 12.36
C ASP A 32 -12.36 -11.00 12.63
N GLY A 33 -11.71 -10.89 13.77
CA GLY A 33 -10.61 -11.77 14.21
C GLY A 33 -9.32 -11.75 13.36
N ARG A 34 -9.27 -11.00 12.26
CA ARG A 34 -8.08 -10.86 11.39
C ARG A 34 -7.10 -9.80 11.86
N TRP A 35 -7.44 -9.02 12.89
CA TRP A 35 -6.49 -8.12 13.52
C TRP A 35 -5.49 -8.94 14.34
N LYS A 36 -4.28 -9.09 13.80
CA LYS A 36 -3.19 -9.89 14.41
C LYS A 36 -2.02 -9.05 14.91
N MET A 37 -2.20 -7.72 14.96
CA MET A 37 -1.22 -6.81 15.54
C MET A 37 -1.16 -6.99 17.05
N THR A 38 0.03 -6.84 17.65
CA THR A 38 0.20 -6.76 19.12
C THR A 38 -0.45 -5.51 19.70
N ALA A 39 -0.38 -4.39 18.95
CA ALA A 39 -1.11 -3.18 19.30
C ALA A 39 -2.63 -3.40 19.11
N PRO A 40 -3.45 -2.89 20.03
CA PRO A 40 -4.90 -2.95 19.87
C PRO A 40 -5.34 -2.15 18.64
N MET A 41 -6.51 -2.51 18.11
CA MET A 41 -7.14 -1.72 17.05
C MET A 41 -7.49 -0.33 17.59
N PRO A 42 -7.07 0.75 16.92
CA PRO A 42 -7.42 2.11 17.35
C PRO A 42 -8.93 2.34 17.44
N GLU A 43 -9.36 3.03 18.49
CA GLU A 43 -10.79 3.23 18.76
C GLU A 43 -11.51 4.03 17.67
N PHE A 44 -10.80 4.99 17.05
CA PHE A 44 -11.38 5.86 16.03
C PHE A 44 -11.87 5.08 14.80
N VAL A 45 -11.16 4.01 14.42
CA VAL A 45 -11.49 3.26 13.21
C VAL A 45 -12.56 2.19 13.44
N LYS A 46 -12.68 1.67 14.65
CA LYS A 46 -13.59 0.54 14.96
C LYS A 46 -15.02 0.78 14.50
N LYS A 47 -15.52 2.00 14.72
CA LYS A 47 -16.90 2.42 14.41
C LYS A 47 -17.06 3.07 13.04
N MET A 48 -16.00 3.16 12.23
CA MET A 48 -16.13 3.62 10.87
C MET A 48 -16.86 2.59 10.01
N THR A 49 -17.86 3.03 9.27
CA THR A 49 -18.50 2.19 8.25
C THR A 49 -17.55 2.02 7.08
N VAL A 50 -17.36 0.79 6.62
CA VAL A 50 -16.53 0.47 5.47
C VAL A 50 -17.29 0.81 4.18
N TYR A 51 -16.74 1.69 3.37
CA TYR A 51 -17.27 2.04 2.05
C TYR A 51 -16.98 0.95 1.01
N ASP A 52 -17.85 0.82 0.02
CA ASP A 52 -17.58 0.03 -1.19
C ASP A 52 -16.70 0.85 -2.14
N MET A 53 -15.47 0.40 -2.39
CA MET A 53 -14.51 1.15 -3.20
C MET A 53 -14.94 1.39 -4.66
N ASP A 54 -15.94 0.64 -5.15
CA ASP A 54 -16.48 0.77 -6.50
C ASP A 54 -17.82 1.51 -6.51
N LYS A 55 -18.76 1.11 -5.65
CA LYS A 55 -20.12 1.69 -5.63
C LYS A 55 -20.17 3.07 -5.02
N ASP A 56 -19.39 3.28 -3.95
CA ASP A 56 -19.36 4.54 -3.22
C ASP A 56 -18.23 5.45 -3.73
N PHE A 57 -17.69 5.17 -4.92
CA PHE A 57 -16.52 5.85 -5.47
C PHE A 57 -16.63 7.37 -5.45
N ASP A 58 -17.73 7.92 -5.96
CA ASP A 58 -17.91 9.38 -6.04
C ASP A 58 -17.97 10.03 -4.65
N GLU A 59 -18.59 9.33 -3.68
CA GLU A 59 -18.63 9.79 -2.30
C GLU A 59 -17.26 9.75 -1.65
N ILE A 60 -16.50 8.66 -1.86
CA ILE A 60 -15.11 8.55 -1.36
C ILE A 60 -14.26 9.70 -1.90
N VAL A 61 -14.26 9.90 -3.22
CA VAL A 61 -13.47 10.93 -3.90
C VAL A 61 -13.80 12.34 -3.37
N SER A 62 -15.07 12.61 -3.03
CA SER A 62 -15.48 13.90 -2.49
C SER A 62 -14.99 14.19 -1.07
N LYS A 63 -14.56 13.15 -0.33
CA LYS A 63 -14.23 13.24 1.10
C LYS A 63 -12.73 13.17 1.40
N VAL A 64 -11.91 12.71 0.46
CA VAL A 64 -10.51 12.43 0.72
C VAL A 64 -9.56 13.36 -0.03
N ASP A 65 -8.46 13.69 0.59
CA ASP A 65 -7.38 14.41 -0.08
C ASP A 65 -6.45 13.48 -0.86
N PHE A 66 -6.26 12.28 -0.41
CA PHE A 66 -5.51 11.20 -1.06
C PHE A 66 -5.89 9.85 -0.46
N VAL A 67 -5.46 8.76 -1.07
CA VAL A 67 -5.73 7.41 -0.58
C VAL A 67 -4.45 6.58 -0.44
N PHE A 68 -4.38 5.78 0.63
CA PHE A 68 -3.45 4.66 0.72
C PHE A 68 -4.11 3.42 0.11
N CYS A 69 -3.46 2.79 -0.86
CA CYS A 69 -3.96 1.58 -1.50
C CYS A 69 -3.18 0.35 -1.03
N ALA A 70 -3.89 -0.60 -0.39
CA ALA A 70 -3.34 -1.87 0.07
C ALA A 70 -4.36 -3.02 -0.15
N VAL A 71 -5.08 -2.97 -1.25
CA VAL A 71 -6.10 -3.96 -1.61
C VAL A 71 -5.44 -5.27 -2.07
N ASN A 72 -6.14 -6.39 -1.84
CA ASN A 72 -5.72 -7.70 -2.32
C ASN A 72 -6.63 -8.13 -3.48
N MET A 73 -6.18 -7.86 -4.70
CA MET A 73 -6.88 -8.12 -5.95
C MET A 73 -5.87 -8.52 -7.04
N PRO A 74 -6.31 -9.03 -8.20
CA PRO A 74 -5.45 -9.20 -9.37
C PRO A 74 -4.75 -7.90 -9.77
N LYS A 75 -3.50 -7.98 -10.21
CA LYS A 75 -2.68 -6.79 -10.50
C LYS A 75 -3.31 -5.86 -11.52
N ASP A 76 -3.95 -6.41 -12.54
CA ASP A 76 -4.58 -5.60 -13.60
C ASP A 76 -5.79 -4.83 -13.07
N GLU A 77 -6.57 -5.43 -12.17
CA GLU A 77 -7.69 -4.76 -11.50
C GLU A 77 -7.18 -3.64 -10.57
N ILE A 78 -6.06 -3.89 -9.86
CA ILE A 78 -5.43 -2.85 -9.02
C ILE A 78 -4.97 -1.66 -9.89
N LYS A 79 -4.36 -1.91 -11.05
CA LYS A 79 -3.97 -0.82 -11.96
C LYS A 79 -5.15 0.03 -12.38
N VAL A 80 -6.24 -0.62 -12.78
CA VAL A 80 -7.47 0.08 -13.17
C VAL A 80 -8.03 0.91 -12.00
N LEU A 81 -8.08 0.33 -10.81
CA LEU A 81 -8.56 0.99 -9.60
C LEU A 81 -7.70 2.22 -9.25
N GLU A 82 -6.38 2.06 -9.19
CA GLU A 82 -5.46 3.14 -8.84
C GLU A 82 -5.52 4.27 -9.88
N GLU A 83 -5.59 3.95 -11.18
CA GLU A 83 -5.77 4.95 -12.23
C GLU A 83 -7.12 5.65 -12.16
N LYS A 84 -8.19 4.94 -11.78
CA LYS A 84 -9.53 5.51 -11.60
C LYS A 84 -9.51 6.61 -10.53
N TYR A 85 -8.90 6.35 -9.37
CA TYR A 85 -8.75 7.35 -8.32
C TYR A 85 -7.85 8.52 -8.76
N ALA A 86 -6.70 8.24 -9.37
CA ALA A 86 -5.82 9.27 -9.87
C ALA A 86 -6.50 10.17 -10.91
N LYS A 87 -7.26 9.61 -11.86
CA LYS A 87 -8.05 10.36 -12.85
C LYS A 87 -9.16 11.22 -12.22
N ALA A 88 -9.65 10.83 -11.05
CA ALA A 88 -10.58 11.64 -10.25
C ALA A 88 -9.87 12.68 -9.37
N GLU A 89 -8.63 13.03 -9.68
CA GLU A 89 -7.81 14.01 -8.98
C GLU A 89 -7.45 13.62 -7.53
N VAL A 90 -7.55 12.34 -7.18
CA VAL A 90 -7.16 11.80 -5.86
C VAL A 90 -5.80 11.10 -5.98
N PRO A 91 -4.73 11.64 -5.39
CA PRO A 91 -3.44 10.98 -5.32
C PRO A 91 -3.52 9.61 -4.66
N VAL A 92 -2.82 8.62 -5.22
CA VAL A 92 -2.77 7.25 -4.71
C VAL A 92 -1.37 6.92 -4.23
N VAL A 93 -1.21 6.63 -2.94
CA VAL A 93 0.02 6.11 -2.35
C VAL A 93 -0.15 4.60 -2.18
N SER A 94 0.49 3.83 -3.05
CA SER A 94 0.22 2.39 -3.16
C SER A 94 1.26 1.52 -2.47
N ASN A 95 0.77 0.58 -1.67
CA ASN A 95 1.55 -0.53 -1.13
C ASN A 95 1.66 -1.70 -2.11
N ASN A 96 0.84 -1.71 -3.15
CA ASN A 96 0.73 -2.80 -4.11
C ASN A 96 1.90 -2.84 -5.09
N SER A 97 2.09 -4.01 -5.69
CA SER A 97 3.15 -4.21 -6.70
C SER A 97 2.70 -3.92 -8.14
N ALA A 98 1.42 -3.61 -8.35
CA ALA A 98 0.81 -3.53 -9.67
C ALA A 98 1.48 -2.47 -10.56
N ASN A 99 1.73 -1.29 -10.04
CA ASN A 99 2.32 -0.16 -10.77
C ASN A 99 3.84 0.02 -10.58
N ARG A 100 4.55 -0.91 -9.91
CA ARG A 100 6.00 -0.78 -9.69
C ARG A 100 6.84 -0.74 -10.97
N TRP A 101 6.34 -1.35 -12.05
CA TRP A 101 7.02 -1.41 -13.35
C TRP A 101 6.35 -0.52 -14.41
N THR A 102 5.42 0.33 -14.02
CA THR A 102 4.87 1.37 -14.89
C THR A 102 5.90 2.48 -15.01
N PRO A 103 6.43 2.78 -16.22
CA PRO A 103 7.64 3.59 -16.40
C PRO A 103 7.57 4.99 -15.81
N ASP A 104 6.38 5.58 -15.76
CA ASP A 104 6.13 6.93 -15.28
C ASP A 104 5.60 6.99 -13.84
N VAL A 105 5.55 5.86 -13.13
CA VAL A 105 5.11 5.83 -11.73
C VAL A 105 6.32 5.85 -10.80
N PRO A 106 6.48 6.89 -9.95
CA PRO A 106 7.59 6.95 -9.01
C PRO A 106 7.49 5.84 -7.95
N MET A 107 8.64 5.18 -7.74
CA MET A 107 8.83 4.22 -6.66
C MET A 107 9.73 4.85 -5.62
N VAL A 108 9.19 5.13 -4.43
CA VAL A 108 9.85 6.00 -3.45
C VAL A 108 10.09 5.30 -2.12
N VAL A 109 11.30 5.48 -1.61
CA VAL A 109 11.67 5.35 -0.20
C VAL A 109 12.08 6.76 0.26
N PRO A 110 11.26 7.46 1.04
CA PRO A 110 11.47 8.90 1.30
C PRO A 110 12.84 9.27 1.84
N GLU A 111 13.45 8.38 2.64
CA GLU A 111 14.79 8.58 3.23
C GLU A 111 15.93 8.37 2.22
N ILE A 112 15.65 7.83 1.04
CA ILE A 112 16.68 7.39 0.08
C ILE A 112 16.62 8.18 -1.22
N ASN A 113 15.42 8.26 -1.81
CA ASN A 113 15.22 8.86 -3.12
C ASN A 113 13.98 9.78 -3.19
N PRO A 114 13.85 10.77 -2.27
CA PRO A 114 12.70 11.69 -2.30
C PRO A 114 12.60 12.47 -3.61
N GLU A 115 13.73 12.72 -4.28
CA GLU A 115 13.80 13.37 -5.59
C GLU A 115 13.05 12.60 -6.68
N HIS A 116 12.81 11.30 -6.49
CA HIS A 116 12.00 10.50 -7.44
C HIS A 116 10.54 10.96 -7.51
N LEU A 117 10.08 11.75 -6.53
CA LEU A 117 8.77 12.40 -6.58
C LEU A 117 8.66 13.44 -7.71
N GLU A 118 9.77 13.96 -8.23
CA GLU A 118 9.76 14.87 -9.40
C GLU A 118 9.18 14.19 -10.66
N VAL A 119 9.23 12.85 -10.72
CA VAL A 119 8.61 12.06 -11.79
C VAL A 119 7.07 12.21 -11.82
N ILE A 120 6.42 12.67 -10.75
CA ILE A 120 4.96 12.81 -10.64
C ILE A 120 4.33 13.60 -11.80
N GLU A 121 5.05 14.53 -12.38
CA GLU A 121 4.54 15.30 -13.51
C GLU A 121 4.31 14.44 -14.78
N ALA A 122 5.03 13.33 -14.93
CA ALA A 122 4.85 12.42 -16.06
C ALA A 122 3.52 11.63 -15.99
N PRO A 123 3.17 10.95 -14.87
CA PRO A 123 1.87 10.30 -14.74
C PRO A 123 0.70 11.29 -14.78
N LYS A 124 0.82 12.50 -14.22
CA LYS A 124 -0.21 13.54 -14.35
C LYS A 124 -0.47 13.85 -15.83
N LYS A 125 0.59 14.07 -16.61
CA LYS A 125 0.46 14.32 -18.05
C LYS A 125 -0.18 13.15 -18.78
N ARG A 126 0.20 11.91 -18.49
CA ARG A 126 -0.39 10.71 -19.10
C ARG A 126 -1.86 10.55 -18.74
N LEU A 127 -2.22 10.79 -17.49
CA LEU A 127 -3.59 10.63 -16.97
C LEU A 127 -4.48 11.82 -17.29
N GLY A 128 -3.90 12.97 -17.69
CA GLY A 128 -4.64 14.21 -17.94
C GLY A 128 -5.11 14.89 -16.65
N THR A 129 -4.36 14.76 -15.56
CA THR A 129 -4.70 15.26 -14.22
C THR A 129 -3.83 16.44 -13.82
N THR A 130 -4.31 17.22 -12.86
CA THR A 130 -3.55 18.33 -12.25
C THR A 130 -3.02 17.97 -10.87
N ARG A 131 -3.80 17.21 -10.09
CA ARG A 131 -3.48 16.78 -8.73
C ARG A 131 -3.29 15.28 -8.63
N GLY A 132 -4.08 14.49 -9.35
CA GLY A 132 -4.09 13.03 -9.27
C GLY A 132 -2.84 12.40 -9.86
N PHE A 133 -2.22 11.49 -9.10
CA PHE A 133 -1.07 10.68 -9.51
C PHE A 133 -1.04 9.36 -8.74
N ILE A 134 -0.16 8.46 -9.15
CA ILE A 134 0.12 7.21 -8.43
C ILE A 134 1.59 7.25 -8.00
N CYS A 135 1.85 6.94 -6.74
CA CYS A 135 3.18 6.72 -6.19
C CYS A 135 3.20 5.36 -5.49
N VAL A 136 4.26 4.59 -5.67
CA VAL A 136 4.36 3.24 -5.10
C VAL A 136 5.57 3.11 -4.17
N LYS A 137 5.45 2.25 -3.17
CA LYS A 137 6.60 1.80 -2.39
C LYS A 137 7.26 0.59 -3.07
N PRO A 138 8.57 0.38 -2.90
CA PRO A 138 9.25 -0.81 -3.39
C PRO A 138 8.83 -2.08 -2.63
N ASN A 139 9.44 -3.20 -3.00
CA ASN A 139 9.28 -4.46 -2.29
C ASN A 139 9.72 -4.34 -0.82
N CYS A 140 9.03 -5.05 0.07
CA CYS A 140 9.31 -5.01 1.52
C CYS A 140 10.73 -5.49 1.87
N SER A 141 11.25 -6.49 1.17
CA SER A 141 12.62 -6.98 1.39
C SER A 141 13.67 -5.91 1.09
N ILE A 142 13.49 -5.15 0.00
CA ILE A 142 14.39 -4.04 -0.35
C ILE A 142 14.38 -2.97 0.75
N GLN A 143 13.23 -2.62 1.28
CA GLN A 143 13.12 -1.61 2.33
C GLN A 143 13.82 -1.99 3.64
N SER A 144 14.07 -3.28 3.89
CA SER A 144 14.75 -3.73 5.11
C SER A 144 16.25 -3.44 5.10
N TYR A 145 16.91 -3.48 3.95
CA TYR A 145 18.37 -3.33 3.87
C TYR A 145 18.85 -2.08 3.09
N THR A 146 18.01 -1.50 2.23
CA THR A 146 18.41 -0.36 1.40
C THR A 146 18.80 0.88 2.22
N PRO A 147 18.13 1.22 3.36
CA PRO A 147 18.57 2.34 4.20
C PRO A 147 20.00 2.14 4.72
N ALA A 148 20.35 0.94 5.17
CA ALA A 148 21.70 0.61 5.63
C ALA A 148 22.73 0.73 4.50
N LEU A 149 22.41 0.24 3.30
CA LEU A 149 23.28 0.37 2.12
C LEU A 149 23.44 1.85 1.69
N THR A 150 22.40 2.64 1.85
CA THR A 150 22.46 4.07 1.52
C THR A 150 23.42 4.81 2.44
N ALA A 151 23.49 4.46 3.72
CA ALA A 151 24.48 5.00 4.65
C ALA A 151 25.92 4.64 4.27
N LEU A 152 26.11 3.56 3.50
CA LEU A 152 27.42 3.10 3.01
C LEU A 152 27.72 3.58 1.58
N LYS A 153 26.87 4.43 1.00
CA LYS A 153 26.98 4.87 -0.40
C LYS A 153 28.34 5.52 -0.72
N GLU A 154 28.90 6.28 0.22
CA GLU A 154 30.20 6.95 0.05
C GLU A 154 31.36 5.96 -0.14
N PHE A 155 31.25 4.73 0.37
CA PHE A 155 32.25 3.66 0.19
C PHE A 155 32.11 2.92 -1.16
N GLY A 156 31.13 3.28 -1.98
CA GLY A 156 30.93 2.73 -3.32
C GLY A 156 30.69 1.23 -3.37
N PRO A 157 29.69 0.65 -2.67
CA PRO A 157 29.42 -0.78 -2.71
C PRO A 157 29.20 -1.26 -4.15
N LYS A 158 29.88 -2.34 -4.55
CA LYS A 158 29.85 -2.85 -5.92
C LYS A 158 28.96 -4.06 -6.10
N LEU A 159 28.74 -4.82 -5.04
CA LEU A 159 27.96 -6.05 -5.06
C LEU A 159 27.22 -6.21 -3.75
N VAL A 160 25.97 -6.61 -3.83
CA VAL A 160 25.15 -7.00 -2.68
C VAL A 160 24.66 -8.43 -2.90
N VAL A 161 24.95 -9.31 -1.95
CA VAL A 161 24.37 -10.66 -1.90
C VAL A 161 23.39 -10.68 -0.73
N ALA A 162 22.11 -10.93 -1.01
CA ALA A 162 21.06 -10.93 -0.01
C ALA A 162 20.32 -12.27 0.03
N THR A 163 20.12 -12.78 1.24
CA THR A 163 19.22 -13.89 1.51
C THR A 163 18.11 -13.39 2.41
N THR A 164 16.86 -13.58 1.99
CA THR A 164 15.69 -13.12 2.75
C THR A 164 14.84 -14.28 3.22
N TYR A 165 14.39 -14.21 4.46
CA TYR A 165 13.38 -15.09 5.03
C TYR A 165 12.10 -14.27 5.23
N GLN A 166 11.07 -14.63 4.50
CA GLN A 166 9.83 -13.88 4.47
C GLN A 166 8.70 -14.67 5.13
N ALA A 167 7.93 -14.01 5.98
CA ALA A 167 6.75 -14.63 6.57
C ALA A 167 5.69 -14.90 5.49
N ILE A 168 4.93 -15.99 5.66
CA ILE A 168 3.87 -16.40 4.74
C ILE A 168 2.83 -15.29 4.47
N SER A 169 2.60 -14.42 5.45
CA SER A 169 1.74 -13.24 5.29
C SER A 169 2.22 -12.26 4.22
N GLY A 170 3.54 -12.22 3.94
CA GLY A 170 4.11 -11.43 2.86
C GLY A 170 3.69 -11.89 1.46
N ALA A 171 3.33 -13.16 1.33
CA ALA A 171 2.71 -13.72 0.12
C ALA A 171 1.18 -13.58 0.09
N GLY A 172 0.59 -12.95 1.11
CA GLY A 172 -0.87 -12.85 1.26
C GLY A 172 -1.55 -14.17 1.57
N LYS A 173 -0.81 -15.14 2.13
CA LYS A 173 -1.28 -16.48 2.45
C LYS A 173 -1.38 -16.71 3.96
N THR A 174 -2.09 -17.76 4.34
CA THR A 174 -2.20 -18.25 5.70
C THR A 174 -1.72 -19.72 5.76
N PHE A 175 -1.43 -20.24 6.95
CA PHE A 175 -1.11 -21.66 7.13
C PHE A 175 -2.25 -22.60 6.73
N GLU A 176 -3.48 -22.12 6.76
CA GLU A 176 -4.63 -22.87 6.27
C GLU A 176 -4.61 -23.06 4.76
N GLN A 177 -4.14 -22.02 4.03
CA GLN A 177 -4.00 -22.06 2.56
C GLN A 177 -2.71 -22.77 2.11
N TRP A 178 -1.66 -22.72 2.94
CA TRP A 178 -0.36 -23.34 2.72
C TRP A 178 0.08 -24.15 3.93
N PRO A 179 -0.60 -25.27 4.25
CA PRO A 179 -0.27 -26.07 5.42
C PRO A 179 1.12 -26.68 5.38
N GLU A 180 1.69 -26.86 4.19
CA GLU A 180 3.06 -27.32 3.98
C GLU A 180 4.14 -26.35 4.48
N MET A 181 3.78 -25.11 4.78
CA MET A 181 4.70 -24.15 5.40
C MET A 181 4.98 -24.41 6.87
N VAL A 182 4.18 -25.23 7.55
CA VAL A 182 4.38 -25.50 8.97
C VAL A 182 5.67 -26.32 9.16
N GLY A 183 6.65 -25.72 9.84
CA GLY A 183 7.97 -26.34 10.06
C GLY A 183 8.85 -26.45 8.81
N ASN A 184 8.52 -25.70 7.73
CA ASN A 184 9.18 -25.82 6.45
C ASN A 184 9.54 -24.45 5.84
N ILE A 185 10.30 -24.48 4.75
CA ILE A 185 10.67 -23.32 3.93
C ILE A 185 10.26 -23.62 2.49
N ILE A 186 9.52 -22.69 1.86
CA ILE A 186 9.22 -22.77 0.43
C ILE A 186 10.17 -21.80 -0.29
N PRO A 187 11.08 -22.30 -1.15
CA PRO A 187 11.98 -21.45 -1.93
C PRO A 187 11.22 -20.73 -3.06
N TYR A 188 11.81 -19.65 -3.55
CA TYR A 188 11.32 -18.89 -4.71
C TYR A 188 9.90 -18.31 -4.55
N ILE A 189 9.62 -17.73 -3.40
CA ILE A 189 8.36 -17.05 -3.14
C ILE A 189 8.22 -15.76 -3.97
#